data_e9cf5f463c39d443af1529da8720bc39
#
_entry.id   e9cf5f463c39d443af1529da8720bc39
#
_cell.length_a   1.000
_cell.length_b   1.000
_cell.length_c   1.000
_cell.angle_alpha   90.00
_cell.angle_beta   90.00
_cell.angle_gamma   90.00
#
_symmetry.space_group_name_H-M   'P 1'
#
loop_
_entity.id
_entity.type
_entity.pdbx_description
1 polymer ?
#
loop_
_entity_poly.entity_id
_entity_poly.type
_entity_poly.pdbx_seq_one_letter_code
_entity_poly.pdbx_strand_id
1 'polypeptide(L)'
;DPETQALLPRIDDDLVELLSAAADGALPDRPVRVSPDASVAVVLAAEGYPGAPRTGDPIAGLDDAKALGAEVFHAGTAKGPDGAIVTAGGRVLAVAATGPGIAEARRRAYAAAELVRFRGRQMRGDIAAGLDGAGPAA
;
A
#
# COMPACT_ATOMS: atom_id res chain seq x y z
N ASP A 1 -6.61 7.43 -3.54
CA ASP A 1 -6.53 6.01 -3.25
C ASP A 1 -6.07 5.27 -4.51
N PRO A 2 -4.88 4.72 -4.55
CA PRO A 2 -3.95 4.51 -3.43
C PRO A 2 -2.83 5.56 -3.29
N GLU A 3 -3.04 6.82 -3.64
CA GLU A 3 -1.99 7.87 -3.60
C GLU A 3 -1.39 8.03 -2.21
N THR A 4 -2.23 8.05 -1.17
CA THR A 4 -1.79 8.15 0.23
C THR A 4 -0.88 6.98 0.61
N GLN A 5 -1.21 5.76 0.21
CA GLN A 5 -0.44 4.56 0.49
C GLN A 5 0.92 4.54 -0.24
N ALA A 6 1.05 5.26 -1.36
CA ALA A 6 2.32 5.45 -2.03
C ALA A 6 3.12 6.62 -1.43
N LEU A 7 2.46 7.66 -0.89
CA LEU A 7 3.10 8.84 -0.34
C LEU A 7 3.64 8.62 1.08
N LEU A 8 2.83 8.05 1.98
CA LEU A 8 3.16 7.91 3.40
C LEU A 8 4.48 7.18 3.67
N PRO A 9 4.83 6.09 2.97
CA PRO A 9 6.11 5.39 3.19
C PRO A 9 7.35 6.24 2.85
N ARG A 10 7.17 7.39 2.21
CA ARG A 10 8.26 8.31 1.88
C ARG A 10 8.43 9.46 2.86
N ILE A 11 7.54 9.62 3.82
CA ILE A 11 7.63 10.72 4.80
C ILE A 11 8.60 10.30 5.90
N ASP A 12 9.70 11.07 6.06
CA ASP A 12 10.74 10.86 7.08
C ASP A 12 10.47 11.66 8.37
N ASP A 13 9.54 12.62 8.34
CA ASP A 13 9.09 13.32 9.54
C ASP A 13 8.09 12.47 10.33
N ASP A 14 7.95 12.74 11.63
CA ASP A 14 6.91 12.11 12.45
C ASP A 14 5.52 12.57 11.95
N LEU A 15 4.77 11.63 11.38
CA LEU A 15 3.47 11.91 10.78
C LEU A 15 2.44 12.33 11.84
N VAL A 16 2.53 11.80 13.06
CA VAL A 16 1.60 12.16 14.15
C VAL A 16 1.83 13.61 14.57
N GLU A 17 3.10 14.02 14.71
CA GLU A 17 3.43 15.42 15.01
C GLU A 17 2.95 16.36 13.90
N LEU A 18 3.17 16.01 12.62
CA LEU A 18 2.69 16.80 11.49
C LEU A 18 1.17 16.95 11.47
N LEU A 19 0.44 15.86 11.69
CA LEU A 19 -1.02 15.87 11.69
C LEU A 19 -1.58 16.65 12.88
N SER A 20 -0.98 16.52 14.08
CA SER A 20 -1.35 17.32 15.24
C SER A 20 -1.11 18.80 14.99
N ALA A 21 0.07 19.17 14.49
CA ALA A 21 0.39 20.55 14.17
C ALA A 21 -0.56 21.14 13.10
N ALA A 22 -0.94 20.33 12.11
CA ALA A 22 -1.91 20.74 11.10
C ALA A 22 -3.30 21.02 11.71
N ALA A 23 -3.75 20.15 12.62
CA ALA A 23 -5.04 20.33 13.32
C ALA A 23 -5.05 21.58 14.19
N ASP A 24 -3.93 21.93 14.78
CA ASP A 24 -3.76 23.12 15.64
C ASP A 24 -3.46 24.40 14.84
N GLY A 25 -3.34 24.33 13.51
CA GLY A 25 -2.93 25.45 12.67
C GLY A 25 -1.50 25.93 12.91
N ALA A 26 -0.64 25.05 13.44
CA ALA A 26 0.73 25.33 13.88
C ALA A 26 1.79 24.53 13.10
N LEU A 27 1.53 24.28 11.82
CA LEU A 27 2.54 23.60 10.97
C LEU A 27 3.87 24.36 10.99
N PRO A 28 5.02 23.65 11.08
CA PRO A 28 6.32 24.29 11.03
C PRO A 28 6.55 24.94 9.66
N ASP A 29 7.16 26.13 9.65
CA ASP A 29 7.53 26.86 8.44
C ASP A 29 8.82 26.26 7.83
N ARG A 30 8.73 25.02 7.42
CA ARG A 30 9.77 24.27 6.72
C ARG A 30 9.15 23.17 5.84
N PRO A 31 9.82 22.76 4.78
CA PRO A 31 9.39 21.59 3.99
C PRO A 31 9.31 20.31 4.85
N VAL A 32 8.34 19.46 4.56
CA VAL A 32 8.29 18.08 5.07
C VAL A 32 9.48 17.30 4.51
N ARG A 33 10.18 16.57 5.36
CA ARG A 33 11.28 15.70 4.91
C ARG A 33 10.70 14.48 4.22
N VAL A 34 11.18 14.20 3.03
CA VAL A 34 10.72 13.11 2.18
C VAL A 34 11.93 12.29 1.76
N SER A 35 11.84 10.97 1.91
CA SER A 35 12.85 10.04 1.41
C SER A 35 13.12 10.24 -0.09
N PRO A 36 14.38 10.16 -0.55
CA PRO A 36 14.71 10.17 -1.98
C PRO A 36 14.22 8.89 -2.69
N ASP A 37 13.91 7.83 -1.97
CA ASP A 37 13.44 6.57 -2.52
C ASP A 37 12.08 6.75 -3.23
N ALA A 38 11.89 6.00 -4.31
CA ALA A 38 10.58 5.87 -4.95
C ALA A 38 9.66 4.95 -4.12
N SER A 39 8.35 5.10 -4.29
CA SER A 39 7.36 4.21 -3.70
C SER A 39 6.36 3.75 -4.75
N VAL A 40 5.95 2.49 -4.68
CA VAL A 40 4.90 1.91 -5.53
C VAL A 40 3.90 1.18 -4.65
N ALA A 41 2.60 1.46 -4.84
CA ALA A 41 1.50 0.79 -4.15
C ALA A 41 0.65 -0.01 -5.14
N VAL A 42 0.39 -1.27 -4.83
CA VAL A 42 -0.42 -2.20 -5.62
C VAL A 42 -1.68 -2.56 -4.84
N VAL A 43 -2.85 -2.32 -5.43
CA VAL A 43 -4.14 -2.68 -4.82
C VAL A 43 -4.46 -4.14 -5.11
N LEU A 44 -4.87 -4.87 -4.07
CA LEU A 44 -5.42 -6.21 -4.15
C LEU A 44 -6.94 -6.11 -3.99
N ALA A 45 -7.68 -6.54 -5.00
CA ALA A 45 -9.12 -6.47 -5.07
C ALA A 45 -9.77 -7.86 -4.96
N ALA A 46 -10.99 -7.89 -4.43
CA ALA A 46 -11.80 -9.10 -4.33
C ALA A 46 -12.38 -9.50 -5.70
N GLU A 47 -12.70 -10.79 -5.84
CA GLU A 47 -13.46 -11.32 -6.97
C GLU A 47 -14.76 -10.52 -7.17
N GLY A 48 -15.04 -10.14 -8.41
CA GLY A 48 -16.22 -9.37 -8.77
C GLY A 48 -16.08 -7.84 -8.67
N TYR A 49 -14.96 -7.32 -8.15
CA TYR A 49 -14.70 -5.88 -8.19
C TYR A 49 -14.51 -5.39 -9.66
N PRO A 50 -15.06 -4.20 -10.06
CA PRO A 50 -15.74 -3.17 -9.27
C PRO A 50 -17.26 -3.37 -9.09
N GLY A 51 -17.84 -4.46 -9.57
CA GLY A 51 -19.27 -4.76 -9.45
C GLY A 51 -19.66 -5.25 -8.05
N ALA A 52 -20.07 -6.52 -7.93
CA ALA A 52 -20.45 -7.14 -6.65
C ALA A 52 -19.26 -7.92 -6.06
N PRO A 53 -18.47 -7.33 -5.16
CA PRO A 53 -17.28 -8.00 -4.63
C PRO A 53 -17.65 -9.14 -3.70
N ARG A 54 -16.94 -10.26 -3.83
CA ARG A 54 -17.01 -11.37 -2.89
C ARG A 54 -16.34 -10.99 -1.56
N THR A 55 -17.01 -11.28 -0.46
CA THR A 55 -16.51 -11.00 0.90
C THR A 55 -16.49 -12.24 1.78
N GLY A 56 -15.79 -12.18 2.93
CA GLY A 56 -15.71 -13.25 3.90
C GLY A 56 -14.59 -14.28 3.62
N ASP A 57 -13.78 -14.09 2.59
CA ASP A 57 -12.68 -15.02 2.29
C ASP A 57 -11.47 -14.72 3.19
N PRO A 58 -10.89 -15.76 3.86
CA PRO A 58 -9.70 -15.60 4.69
C PRO A 58 -8.51 -15.08 3.88
N ILE A 59 -7.75 -14.17 4.50
CA ILE A 59 -6.55 -13.57 3.91
C ILE A 59 -5.31 -14.18 4.58
N ALA A 60 -4.41 -14.75 3.80
CA ALA A 60 -3.14 -15.33 4.25
C ALA A 60 -1.95 -14.54 3.69
N GLY A 61 -0.77 -14.71 4.31
CA GLY A 61 0.50 -14.16 3.81
C GLY A 61 0.73 -12.69 4.16
N LEU A 62 -0.06 -12.09 5.06
CA LEU A 62 0.10 -10.69 5.48
C LEU A 62 1.46 -10.46 6.16
N ASP A 63 1.83 -11.36 7.09
CA ASP A 63 3.10 -11.26 7.83
C ASP A 63 4.29 -11.57 6.93
N ASP A 64 4.14 -12.50 5.97
CA ASP A 64 5.17 -12.80 4.97
C ASP A 64 5.46 -11.58 4.09
N ALA A 65 4.42 -10.87 3.65
CA ALA A 65 4.57 -9.64 2.87
C ALA A 65 5.27 -8.53 3.67
N LYS A 66 4.92 -8.36 4.95
CA LYS A 66 5.60 -7.42 5.86
C LYS A 66 7.06 -7.80 6.11
N ALA A 67 7.35 -9.10 6.22
CA ALA A 67 8.72 -9.58 6.42
C ALA A 67 9.66 -9.28 5.23
N LEU A 68 9.11 -9.04 4.03
CA LEU A 68 9.85 -8.52 2.88
C LEU A 68 10.09 -7.00 2.93
N GLY A 69 9.68 -6.32 4.00
CA GLY A 69 9.81 -4.87 4.15
C GLY A 69 8.74 -4.07 3.39
N ALA A 70 7.62 -4.69 3.03
CA ALA A 70 6.49 -3.99 2.43
C ALA A 70 5.50 -3.53 3.50
N GLU A 71 4.88 -2.37 3.27
CA GLU A 71 3.74 -1.90 4.04
C GLU A 71 2.45 -2.52 3.49
N VAL A 72 1.62 -3.05 4.39
CA VAL A 72 0.32 -3.63 4.04
C VAL A 72 -0.79 -2.81 4.67
N PHE A 73 -1.46 -2.03 3.85
CA PHE A 73 -2.57 -1.17 4.26
C PHE A 73 -3.90 -1.90 4.12
N HIS A 74 -4.63 -2.02 5.22
CA HIS A 74 -5.96 -2.58 5.25
C HIS A 74 -7.00 -1.57 4.75
N ALA A 75 -7.89 -2.01 3.83
CA ALA A 75 -9.02 -1.25 3.32
C ALA A 75 -10.32 -2.04 3.56
N GLY A 76 -10.78 -2.82 2.59
CA GLY A 76 -11.95 -3.67 2.73
C GLY A 76 -11.63 -4.99 3.44
N THR A 77 -11.24 -4.93 4.71
CA THR A 77 -10.96 -6.10 5.56
C THR A 77 -11.78 -6.05 6.86
N ALA A 78 -12.04 -7.21 7.45
CA ALA A 78 -12.68 -7.35 8.75
C ALA A 78 -12.05 -8.50 9.54
N LYS A 79 -12.37 -8.61 10.84
CA LYS A 79 -12.08 -9.81 11.64
C LYS A 79 -13.21 -10.81 11.47
N GLY A 80 -12.88 -12.01 11.05
CA GLY A 80 -13.80 -13.16 11.03
C GLY A 80 -14.13 -13.68 12.45
N PRO A 81 -15.07 -14.63 12.55
CA PRO A 81 -15.50 -15.19 13.84
C PRO A 81 -14.39 -15.87 14.63
N ASP A 82 -13.38 -16.41 13.94
CA ASP A 82 -12.18 -17.05 14.50
C ASP A 82 -11.03 -16.08 14.77
N GLY A 83 -11.26 -14.78 14.53
CA GLY A 83 -10.24 -13.73 14.65
C GLY A 83 -9.34 -13.58 13.43
N ALA A 84 -9.46 -14.44 12.42
CA ALA A 84 -8.72 -14.31 11.17
C ALA A 84 -9.13 -13.03 10.41
N ILE A 85 -8.21 -12.46 9.65
CA ILE A 85 -8.54 -11.34 8.76
C ILE A 85 -9.21 -11.89 7.50
N VAL A 86 -10.35 -11.30 7.12
CA VAL A 86 -11.14 -11.71 5.96
C VAL A 86 -11.41 -10.52 5.04
N THR A 87 -11.74 -10.80 3.77
CA THR A 87 -12.20 -9.78 2.82
C THR A 87 -13.56 -9.23 3.24
N ALA A 88 -13.74 -7.91 3.16
CA ALA A 88 -14.98 -7.21 3.55
C ALA A 88 -15.35 -6.06 2.60
N GLY A 89 -14.70 -5.98 1.43
CA GLY A 89 -14.98 -4.95 0.44
C GLY A 89 -14.29 -5.24 -0.90
N GLY A 90 -14.51 -4.39 -1.88
CA GLY A 90 -13.98 -4.56 -3.23
C GLY A 90 -12.47 -4.37 -3.32
N ARG A 91 -11.96 -3.21 -2.86
CA ARG A 91 -10.52 -2.99 -2.66
C ARG A 91 -10.18 -3.48 -1.25
N VAL A 92 -9.43 -4.58 -1.18
CA VAL A 92 -9.20 -5.32 0.07
C VAL A 92 -7.99 -4.78 0.82
N LEU A 93 -6.87 -4.67 0.12
CA LEU A 93 -5.58 -4.24 0.65
C LEU A 93 -4.85 -3.38 -0.38
N ALA A 94 -3.92 -2.55 0.09
CA ALA A 94 -2.86 -2.00 -0.73
C ALA A 94 -1.51 -2.46 -0.17
N VAL A 95 -0.64 -2.97 -1.03
CA VAL A 95 0.74 -3.36 -0.68
C VAL A 95 1.67 -2.35 -1.29
N ALA A 96 2.43 -1.65 -0.46
CA ALA A 96 3.38 -0.64 -0.88
C ALA A 96 4.81 -1.02 -0.51
N ALA A 97 5.76 -0.64 -1.35
CA ALA A 97 7.17 -0.79 -1.06
C ALA A 97 7.97 0.38 -1.61
N THR A 98 9.08 0.69 -0.94
CA THR A 98 10.04 1.70 -1.37
C THR A 98 11.30 1.08 -1.96
N GLY A 99 12.05 1.88 -2.72
CA GLY A 99 13.33 1.47 -3.28
C GLY A 99 14.04 2.64 -3.96
N PRO A 100 15.34 2.50 -4.28
CA PRO A 100 16.16 3.59 -4.82
C PRO A 100 15.71 4.11 -6.19
N GLY A 101 14.67 3.51 -6.76
CA GLY A 101 14.03 3.93 -7.99
C GLY A 101 12.73 3.17 -8.20
N ILE A 102 11.92 3.63 -9.17
CA ILE A 102 10.58 3.07 -9.43
C ILE A 102 10.63 1.58 -9.79
N ALA A 103 11.62 1.15 -10.58
CA ALA A 103 11.80 -0.25 -10.96
C ALA A 103 11.95 -1.17 -9.74
N GLU A 104 12.79 -0.79 -8.79
CA GLU A 104 13.03 -1.56 -7.58
C GLU A 104 11.84 -1.51 -6.61
N ALA A 105 11.25 -0.32 -6.39
CA ALA A 105 10.05 -0.18 -5.59
C ALA A 105 8.90 -1.05 -6.15
N ARG A 106 8.70 -1.02 -7.48
CA ARG A 106 7.73 -1.86 -8.19
C ARG A 106 8.02 -3.35 -7.97
N ARG A 107 9.25 -3.78 -8.19
CA ARG A 107 9.65 -5.18 -8.01
C ARG A 107 9.34 -5.68 -6.59
N ARG A 108 9.68 -4.89 -5.57
CA ARG A 108 9.43 -5.20 -4.15
C ARG A 108 7.94 -5.24 -3.84
N ALA A 109 7.16 -4.25 -4.29
CA ALA A 109 5.72 -4.19 -4.06
C ALA A 109 5.00 -5.42 -4.64
N TYR A 110 5.34 -5.82 -5.88
CA TYR A 110 4.76 -7.02 -6.48
C TYR A 110 5.23 -8.31 -5.80
N ALA A 111 6.50 -8.43 -5.45
CA ALA A 111 6.99 -9.60 -4.72
C ALA A 111 6.25 -9.82 -3.40
N ALA A 112 5.98 -8.75 -2.66
CA ALA A 112 5.20 -8.81 -1.43
C ALA A 112 3.70 -9.07 -1.71
N ALA A 113 3.12 -8.42 -2.71
CA ALA A 113 1.72 -8.61 -3.09
C ALA A 113 1.40 -10.06 -3.49
N GLU A 114 2.36 -10.76 -4.12
CA GLU A 114 2.20 -12.17 -4.49
C GLU A 114 2.13 -13.11 -3.29
N LEU A 115 2.67 -12.75 -2.15
CA LEU A 115 2.56 -13.54 -0.91
C LEU A 115 1.17 -13.45 -0.29
N VAL A 116 0.44 -12.37 -0.52
CA VAL A 116 -0.92 -12.19 0.02
C VAL A 116 -1.91 -13.00 -0.81
N ARG A 117 -2.68 -13.85 -0.16
CA ARG A 117 -3.60 -14.79 -0.83
C ARG A 117 -4.98 -14.74 -0.20
N PHE A 118 -5.97 -14.65 -1.05
CA PHE A 118 -7.38 -14.89 -0.76
C PHE A 118 -8.09 -15.33 -2.04
N ARG A 119 -9.25 -15.94 -1.92
CA ARG A 119 -9.97 -16.50 -3.07
C ARG A 119 -10.34 -15.40 -4.06
N GLY A 120 -10.08 -15.65 -5.34
CA GLY A 120 -10.42 -14.73 -6.43
C GLY A 120 -9.67 -13.40 -6.39
N ARG A 121 -8.53 -13.34 -5.70
CA ARG A 121 -7.68 -12.14 -5.66
C ARG A 121 -7.39 -11.60 -7.05
N GLN A 122 -7.64 -10.31 -7.25
CA GLN A 122 -7.33 -9.57 -8.46
C GLN A 122 -6.31 -8.47 -8.16
N MET A 123 -5.39 -8.23 -9.07
CA MET A 123 -4.51 -7.05 -9.07
C MET A 123 -4.10 -6.72 -10.50
N ARG A 124 -3.80 -5.44 -10.76
CA ARG A 124 -3.22 -5.01 -12.03
C ARG A 124 -1.74 -5.37 -12.04
N GLY A 125 -1.24 -5.88 -13.17
CA GLY A 125 0.19 -6.22 -13.36
C GLY A 125 1.02 -5.07 -13.96
N ASP A 126 0.40 -3.95 -14.33
CA ASP A 126 1.00 -2.85 -15.09
C ASP A 126 1.20 -1.57 -14.26
N ILE A 127 0.99 -1.60 -12.93
CA ILE A 127 1.22 -0.43 -12.07
C ILE A 127 2.69 0.00 -12.15
N ALA A 128 2.91 1.27 -12.44
CA ALA A 128 4.24 1.88 -12.67
C ALA A 128 5.08 1.21 -13.77
N ALA A 129 4.45 0.45 -14.69
CA ALA A 129 5.14 -0.10 -15.85
C ALA A 129 5.60 1.02 -16.80
N GLY A 130 6.81 0.87 -17.35
CA GLY A 130 7.36 1.85 -18.30
C GLY A 130 7.91 3.14 -17.68
N LEU A 131 7.91 3.25 -16.34
CA LEU A 131 8.50 4.39 -15.62
C LEU A 131 9.94 4.12 -15.15
N ASP A 132 10.54 3.03 -15.59
CA ASP A 132 11.86 2.57 -15.14
C ASP A 132 13.03 3.55 -15.45
N GLY A 133 12.80 4.54 -16.31
CA GLY A 133 13.76 5.60 -16.66
C GLY A 133 13.41 6.98 -16.06
N ALA A 134 12.31 7.13 -15.36
CA ALA A 134 11.95 8.37 -14.70
C ALA A 134 12.76 8.47 -13.38
N GLY A 135 13.90 9.11 -13.43
CA GLY A 135 14.59 9.59 -12.24
C GLY A 135 13.71 10.57 -11.46
N PRO A 136 14.06 10.89 -10.19
CA PRO A 136 13.34 11.90 -9.44
C PRO A 136 13.29 13.19 -10.25
N ALA A 137 12.10 13.75 -10.42
CA ALA A 137 11.96 15.09 -10.98
C ALA A 137 12.78 16.05 -10.11
N ALA A 138 13.69 16.79 -10.75
CA ALA A 138 14.56 17.75 -10.09
C ALA A 138 13.74 18.90 -9.47
#